data_8b666ed8dc330a5d1bcc53709385c84d
#
_entry.id   8b666ed8dc330a5d1bcc53709385c84d
#
_cell.length_a   1.000
_cell.length_b   1.000
_cell.length_c   1.000
_cell.angle_alpha   90.00
_cell.angle_beta   90.00
_cell.angle_gamma   90.00
#
_symmetry.space_group_name_H-M   'P 1'
#
loop_
_entity.id
_entity.type
_entity.pdbx_description
1 polymer ?
#
loop_
_entity_poly.entity_id
_entity_poly.type
_entity_poly.pdbx_seq_one_letter_code
_entity_poly.pdbx_strand_id
1 'polypeptide(L)'
;MRLGQIRSNGAIVAAVFEEDGAHQIPAHTLYDLIKRADDESVPFSELAHNLASRAADGSPAILPIHPPEVWACGCTYETSATFRDGEHGTREGMYAHVYREARPEIFFKGTARVCAGPHKGIGMRSDSKFTAPEPELGVLLGKGGAILGYTLANDVSAWDIERENALYLPQSKVYNCCCALGPVIVTPDELKDPYKITVTCTIQRGGEKIFEGYVSTSKLHRKVETLVEYLYRSNNVPAGSVVLTGTGIIVKEDAALAPGDTVSISAPEIGTLTNTVVVV
;
A
#
# COMPACT_ATOMS: atom_id res chain seq x y z
N MET A 1 -3.23 -17.34 -5.01
CA MET A 1 -4.60 -16.84 -5.36
C MET A 1 -4.56 -15.30 -5.40
N ARG A 2 -5.31 -14.68 -6.31
CA ARG A 2 -5.45 -13.22 -6.44
C ARG A 2 -6.83 -12.79 -6.00
N LEU A 3 -6.93 -11.96 -4.97
CA LEU A 3 -8.18 -11.54 -4.33
C LEU A 3 -8.33 -10.02 -4.38
N GLY A 4 -9.56 -9.56 -4.39
CA GLY A 4 -9.88 -8.14 -4.34
C GLY A 4 -11.36 -7.92 -4.30
N GLN A 5 -11.80 -6.76 -4.79
CA GLN A 5 -13.19 -6.39 -4.84
C GLN A 5 -13.56 -5.83 -6.21
N ILE A 6 -14.80 -6.05 -6.60
CA ILE A 6 -15.43 -5.48 -7.79
C ILE A 6 -16.74 -4.80 -7.40
N ARG A 7 -17.32 -4.04 -8.33
CA ARG A 7 -18.69 -3.53 -8.23
C ARG A 7 -19.62 -4.43 -9.03
N SER A 8 -20.55 -5.10 -8.35
CA SER A 8 -21.58 -5.93 -8.98
C SER A 8 -22.95 -5.46 -8.54
N ASN A 9 -23.83 -5.12 -9.49
CA ASN A 9 -25.19 -4.62 -9.23
C ASN A 9 -25.26 -3.47 -8.21
N GLY A 10 -24.30 -2.56 -8.23
CA GLY A 10 -24.20 -1.42 -7.32
C GLY A 10 -23.58 -1.73 -5.96
N ALA A 11 -23.41 -2.99 -5.58
CA ALA A 11 -22.74 -3.42 -4.36
C ALA A 11 -21.25 -3.65 -4.59
N ILE A 12 -20.47 -3.56 -3.50
CA ILE A 12 -19.08 -3.99 -3.47
C ILE A 12 -19.06 -5.45 -3.01
N VAL A 13 -18.44 -6.32 -3.81
CA VAL A 13 -18.29 -7.73 -3.49
C VAL A 13 -16.84 -8.16 -3.66
N ALA A 14 -16.40 -9.11 -2.85
CA ALA A 14 -15.12 -9.78 -3.02
C ALA A 14 -15.11 -10.59 -4.31
N ALA A 15 -13.91 -10.76 -4.87
CA ALA A 15 -13.70 -11.59 -6.05
C ALA A 15 -12.34 -12.25 -6.05
N VAL A 16 -12.26 -13.44 -6.63
CA VAL A 16 -11.04 -14.10 -7.06
C VAL A 16 -10.76 -13.66 -8.50
N PHE A 17 -9.55 -13.21 -8.79
CA PHE A 17 -9.13 -12.79 -10.13
C PHE A 17 -8.33 -13.89 -10.80
N GLU A 18 -8.83 -14.39 -11.92
CA GLU A 18 -8.21 -15.40 -12.78
C GLU A 18 -7.99 -14.86 -14.20
N GLU A 19 -7.42 -15.65 -15.10
CA GLU A 19 -7.13 -15.20 -16.46
C GLU A 19 -8.38 -14.84 -17.27
N ASP A 20 -9.51 -15.50 -16.98
CA ASP A 20 -10.80 -15.28 -17.65
C ASP A 20 -11.63 -14.15 -17.02
N GLY A 21 -11.21 -13.58 -15.89
CA GLY A 21 -11.88 -12.46 -15.24
C GLY A 21 -11.99 -12.57 -13.73
N ALA A 22 -12.96 -11.83 -13.17
CA ALA A 22 -13.23 -11.79 -11.75
C ALA A 22 -14.36 -12.77 -11.37
N HIS A 23 -14.07 -13.73 -10.51
CA HIS A 23 -15.04 -14.66 -9.95
C HIS A 23 -15.57 -14.11 -8.64
N GLN A 24 -16.75 -13.49 -8.69
CA GLN A 24 -17.33 -12.81 -7.52
C GLN A 24 -17.67 -13.78 -6.39
N ILE A 25 -17.51 -13.31 -5.16
CA ILE A 25 -17.95 -13.98 -3.93
C ILE A 25 -19.19 -13.24 -3.44
N PRO A 26 -20.40 -13.74 -3.75
CA PRO A 26 -21.64 -13.02 -3.48
C PRO A 26 -21.83 -12.70 -2.00
N ALA A 27 -22.43 -11.54 -1.71
CA ALA A 27 -22.81 -11.09 -0.38
C ALA A 27 -21.67 -10.89 0.63
N HIS A 28 -20.41 -10.87 0.17
CA HIS A 28 -19.25 -10.62 1.02
C HIS A 28 -18.37 -9.53 0.40
N THR A 29 -17.94 -8.56 1.19
CA THR A 29 -16.74 -7.77 0.92
C THR A 29 -15.50 -8.60 1.28
N LEU A 30 -14.30 -8.14 0.88
CA LEU A 30 -13.09 -8.85 1.30
C LEU A 30 -12.90 -8.84 2.82
N TYR A 31 -13.33 -7.76 3.48
CA TYR A 31 -13.31 -7.67 4.94
C TYR A 31 -14.28 -8.68 5.60
N ASP A 32 -15.51 -8.82 5.08
CA ASP A 32 -16.47 -9.81 5.57
C ASP A 32 -15.94 -11.24 5.43
N LEU A 33 -15.25 -11.51 4.30
CA LEU A 33 -14.65 -12.82 4.04
C LEU A 33 -13.53 -13.15 5.05
N ILE A 34 -12.69 -12.17 5.41
CA ILE A 34 -11.64 -12.33 6.43
C ILE A 34 -12.28 -12.64 7.79
N LYS A 35 -13.28 -11.88 8.19
CA LYS A 35 -13.99 -12.13 9.45
C LYS A 35 -14.62 -13.51 9.49
N ARG A 36 -15.28 -13.91 8.41
CA ARG A 36 -15.93 -15.22 8.32
C ARG A 36 -14.90 -16.35 8.39
N ALA A 37 -13.75 -16.22 7.72
CA ALA A 37 -12.68 -17.20 7.80
C ALA A 37 -12.15 -17.37 9.23
N ASP A 38 -11.98 -16.25 9.97
CA ASP A 38 -11.59 -16.25 11.37
C ASP A 38 -12.65 -16.92 12.27
N ASP A 39 -13.93 -16.59 12.09
CA ASP A 39 -15.07 -17.11 12.87
C ASP A 39 -15.25 -18.62 12.65
N GLU A 40 -15.12 -19.08 11.41
CA GLU A 40 -15.24 -20.49 11.04
C GLU A 40 -13.93 -21.28 11.26
N SER A 41 -12.82 -20.60 11.60
CA SER A 41 -11.48 -21.19 11.75
C SER A 41 -11.01 -21.95 10.50
N VAL A 42 -11.30 -21.42 9.30
CA VAL A 42 -10.88 -21.97 8.02
C VAL A 42 -9.85 -21.07 7.36
N PRO A 43 -8.93 -21.59 6.53
CA PRO A 43 -8.00 -20.78 5.77
C PRO A 43 -8.75 -19.79 4.86
N PHE A 44 -8.32 -18.52 4.87
CA PHE A 44 -8.92 -17.44 4.10
C PHE A 44 -9.00 -17.76 2.58
N SER A 45 -7.92 -18.29 2.01
CA SER A 45 -7.87 -18.67 0.60
C SER A 45 -8.79 -19.85 0.25
N GLU A 46 -8.95 -20.81 1.16
CA GLU A 46 -9.85 -21.94 0.99
C GLU A 46 -11.31 -21.48 0.99
N LEU A 47 -11.68 -20.63 1.95
CA LEU A 47 -13.03 -20.06 2.01
C LEU A 47 -13.34 -19.25 0.74
N ALA A 48 -12.39 -18.43 0.28
CA ALA A 48 -12.55 -17.65 -0.95
C ALA A 48 -12.79 -18.55 -2.16
N HIS A 49 -12.00 -19.60 -2.32
CA HIS A 49 -12.15 -20.56 -3.42
C HIS A 49 -13.51 -21.25 -3.41
N ASN A 50 -13.95 -21.69 -2.23
CA ASN A 50 -15.22 -22.42 -2.08
C ASN A 50 -16.45 -21.55 -2.35
N LEU A 51 -16.36 -20.24 -2.14
CA LEU A 51 -17.48 -19.30 -2.30
C LEU A 51 -17.48 -18.58 -3.65
N ALA A 52 -16.38 -18.62 -4.40
CA ALA A 52 -16.24 -17.95 -5.68
C ALA A 52 -17.23 -18.53 -6.71
N SER A 53 -17.88 -17.66 -7.46
CA SER A 53 -18.76 -18.04 -8.56
C SER A 53 -17.97 -18.74 -9.67
N ARG A 54 -18.63 -19.67 -10.40
CA ARG A 54 -18.00 -20.31 -11.56
C ARG A 54 -17.96 -19.42 -12.81
N ALA A 55 -18.86 -18.45 -12.87
CA ALA A 55 -18.92 -17.52 -13.98
C ALA A 55 -18.03 -16.32 -13.73
N ALA A 56 -17.16 -16.01 -14.67
CA ALA A 56 -16.35 -14.83 -14.64
C ALA A 56 -17.16 -13.55 -14.91
N ASP A 57 -16.77 -12.46 -14.28
CA ASP A 57 -17.31 -11.11 -14.45
C ASP A 57 -16.18 -10.23 -15.01
N GLY A 58 -16.46 -9.46 -16.07
CA GLY A 58 -15.52 -8.54 -16.68
C GLY A 58 -15.32 -7.23 -15.92
N SER A 59 -15.90 -7.06 -14.74
CA SER A 59 -15.78 -5.84 -13.93
C SER A 59 -14.33 -5.62 -13.48
N PRO A 60 -13.83 -4.38 -13.58
CA PRO A 60 -12.48 -4.07 -13.15
C PRO A 60 -12.33 -4.14 -11.63
N ALA A 61 -11.12 -4.44 -11.19
CA ALA A 61 -10.75 -4.36 -9.79
C ALA A 61 -10.93 -2.91 -9.27
N ILE A 62 -11.44 -2.80 -8.06
CA ILE A 62 -11.53 -1.56 -7.30
C ILE A 62 -10.58 -1.62 -6.10
N LEU A 63 -10.72 -0.72 -5.12
CA LEU A 63 -9.96 -0.82 -3.86
C LEU A 63 -10.08 -2.26 -3.32
N PRO A 64 -8.96 -3.03 -3.22
CA PRO A 64 -9.04 -4.47 -2.98
C PRO A 64 -9.64 -4.83 -1.62
N ILE A 65 -9.49 -3.95 -0.65
CA ILE A 65 -10.11 -4.03 0.67
C ILE A 65 -10.39 -2.62 1.19
N HIS A 66 -11.45 -2.45 1.98
CA HIS A 66 -11.67 -1.25 2.80
C HIS A 66 -11.06 -1.52 4.20
N PRO A 67 -9.77 -1.22 4.40
CA PRO A 67 -9.08 -1.59 5.62
C PRO A 67 -9.60 -0.80 6.81
N PRO A 68 -9.82 -1.43 7.99
CA PRO A 68 -10.13 -0.71 9.22
C PRO A 68 -9.00 0.26 9.61
N GLU A 69 -7.76 -0.18 9.42
CA GLU A 69 -6.56 0.62 9.67
C GLU A 69 -5.51 0.38 8.58
N VAL A 70 -4.77 1.44 8.28
CA VAL A 70 -3.54 1.38 7.48
C VAL A 70 -2.41 1.92 8.33
N TRP A 71 -1.37 1.13 8.49
CA TRP A 71 -0.13 1.49 9.15
C TRP A 71 0.99 1.55 8.12
N ALA A 72 1.97 2.41 8.32
CA ALA A 72 3.11 2.51 7.43
C ALA A 72 4.43 2.47 8.20
N CYS A 73 5.48 2.01 7.54
CA CYS A 73 6.81 1.88 8.11
C CYS A 73 7.79 2.79 7.36
N GLY A 74 8.53 3.59 8.09
CA GLY A 74 9.59 4.43 7.54
C GLY A 74 10.98 3.85 7.73
N CYS A 75 11.97 4.45 7.08
CA CYS A 75 13.39 4.09 7.22
C CYS A 75 13.69 2.59 7.04
N THR A 76 13.01 1.93 6.11
CA THR A 76 13.17 0.49 5.88
C THR A 76 14.16 0.16 4.76
N TYR A 77 14.55 1.15 3.95
CA TYR A 77 15.58 1.05 2.93
C TYR A 77 16.72 2.03 3.20
N GLU A 78 17.96 1.61 2.99
CA GLU A 78 19.16 2.46 3.23
C GLU A 78 19.14 3.74 2.38
N THR A 79 18.75 3.61 1.11
CA THR A 79 18.63 4.75 0.19
C THR A 79 17.66 5.81 0.70
N SER A 80 16.52 5.40 1.26
CA SER A 80 15.52 6.30 1.82
C SER A 80 16.02 7.00 3.08
N ALA A 81 16.63 6.26 4.01
CA ALA A 81 17.16 6.82 5.24
C ALA A 81 18.28 7.84 4.97
N THR A 82 19.23 7.51 4.09
CA THR A 82 20.34 8.40 3.71
C THR A 82 19.84 9.66 3.01
N PHE A 83 18.88 9.53 2.09
CA PHE A 83 18.33 10.69 1.39
C PHE A 83 17.60 11.65 2.35
N ARG A 84 16.79 11.12 3.25
CA ARG A 84 16.04 11.93 4.21
C ARG A 84 16.96 12.69 5.18
N ASP A 85 18.05 12.09 5.63
CA ASP A 85 19.04 12.78 6.48
C ASP A 85 19.68 13.98 5.78
N GLY A 86 19.89 13.91 4.45
CA GLY A 86 20.46 15.01 3.68
C GLY A 86 19.50 16.18 3.40
N GLU A 87 18.19 15.90 3.42
CA GLU A 87 17.15 16.84 2.98
C GLU A 87 16.40 17.52 4.15
N HIS A 88 16.39 16.90 5.33
CA HIS A 88 15.66 17.42 6.47
C HIS A 88 16.46 18.43 7.30
N GLY A 89 15.84 19.58 7.63
CA GLY A 89 16.37 20.54 8.60
C GLY A 89 16.31 20.05 10.07
N THR A 90 16.09 18.75 10.29
CA THR A 90 16.06 18.10 11.59
C THR A 90 17.48 17.67 12.00
N ARG A 91 17.61 17.07 13.20
CA ARG A 91 18.89 16.60 13.72
C ARG A 91 19.57 15.66 12.71
N GLU A 92 20.76 16.00 12.29
CA GLU A 92 21.59 15.22 11.38
C GLU A 92 21.70 13.75 11.84
N GLY A 93 21.51 12.81 10.92
CA GLY A 93 21.60 11.37 11.18
C GLY A 93 20.39 10.74 11.86
N MET A 94 19.25 11.43 12.02
CA MET A 94 18.07 10.90 12.68
C MET A 94 17.50 9.69 11.95
N TYR A 95 17.33 9.75 10.64
CA TYR A 95 16.78 8.67 9.83
C TYR A 95 17.75 7.49 9.70
N ALA A 96 19.04 7.77 9.53
CA ALA A 96 20.08 6.74 9.57
C ALA A 96 20.19 6.06 10.94
N HIS A 97 19.94 6.80 12.03
CA HIS A 97 19.86 6.23 13.38
C HIS A 97 18.70 5.25 13.47
N VAL A 98 17.47 5.65 13.11
CA VAL A 98 16.28 4.79 13.12
C VAL A 98 16.45 3.57 12.22
N TYR A 99 17.11 3.72 11.06
CA TYR A 99 17.43 2.60 10.16
C TYR A 99 18.25 1.52 10.85
N ARG A 100 19.24 1.91 11.68
CA ARG A 100 20.14 0.97 12.38
C ARG A 100 19.57 0.39 13.67
N GLU A 101 18.65 1.11 14.32
CA GLU A 101 18.08 0.68 15.60
C GLU A 101 17.13 -0.52 15.46
N ALA A 102 16.99 -1.31 16.54
CA ALA A 102 16.09 -2.46 16.54
C ALA A 102 14.62 -2.06 16.36
N ARG A 103 14.20 -0.93 16.96
CA ARG A 103 12.82 -0.43 16.86
C ARG A 103 12.60 0.27 15.53
N PRO A 104 11.68 -0.23 14.66
CA PRO A 104 11.34 0.43 13.41
C PRO A 104 10.52 1.70 13.65
N GLU A 105 10.53 2.60 12.69
CA GLU A 105 9.52 3.62 12.55
C GLU A 105 8.22 2.98 12.06
N ILE A 106 7.15 3.14 12.82
CA ILE A 106 5.80 2.70 12.43
C ILE A 106 4.84 3.82 12.80
N PHE A 107 3.99 4.22 11.88
CA PHE A 107 3.01 5.28 12.09
C PHE A 107 1.65 4.92 11.50
N PHE A 108 0.61 5.55 12.04
CA PHE A 108 -0.75 5.41 11.55
C PHE A 108 -0.91 6.22 10.25
N LYS A 109 -1.21 5.55 9.15
CA LYS A 109 -1.45 6.17 7.84
C LYS A 109 -2.90 6.57 7.62
N GLY A 110 -3.82 5.88 8.28
CA GLY A 110 -5.25 6.20 8.20
C GLY A 110 -6.15 4.97 8.22
N THR A 111 -7.31 5.12 7.63
CA THR A 111 -8.32 4.08 7.46
C THR A 111 -8.74 4.01 5.98
N ALA A 112 -9.72 3.19 5.64
CA ALA A 112 -10.31 3.18 4.29
C ALA A 112 -10.72 4.58 3.79
N ARG A 113 -10.98 5.52 4.69
CA ARG A 113 -11.33 6.92 4.36
C ARG A 113 -10.30 7.62 3.48
N VAL A 114 -9.02 7.31 3.66
CA VAL A 114 -7.93 7.96 2.90
C VAL A 114 -7.43 7.11 1.73
N CYS A 115 -8.01 5.91 1.53
CA CYS A 115 -7.54 4.96 0.54
C CYS A 115 -8.21 5.15 -0.82
N ALA A 116 -7.41 5.19 -1.87
CA ALA A 116 -7.82 5.12 -3.26
C ALA A 116 -7.53 3.71 -3.83
N GLY A 117 -8.43 3.17 -4.64
CA GLY A 117 -8.18 1.98 -5.42
C GLY A 117 -7.59 2.30 -6.80
N PRO A 118 -7.40 1.27 -7.66
CA PRO A 118 -6.95 1.46 -9.04
C PRO A 118 -7.81 2.49 -9.79
N HIS A 119 -7.16 3.32 -10.58
CA HIS A 119 -7.77 4.37 -11.42
C HIS A 119 -8.54 5.46 -10.66
N LYS A 120 -8.40 5.55 -9.33
CA LYS A 120 -8.95 6.63 -8.51
C LYS A 120 -7.89 7.71 -8.26
N GLY A 121 -8.37 8.91 -7.86
CA GLY A 121 -7.49 10.02 -7.55
C GLY A 121 -6.65 9.77 -6.30
N ILE A 122 -5.36 10.10 -6.37
CA ILE A 122 -4.48 10.25 -5.20
C ILE A 122 -4.32 11.74 -4.89
N GLY A 123 -4.28 12.06 -3.60
CA GLY A 123 -4.34 13.44 -3.12
C GLY A 123 -3.00 14.16 -3.14
N MET A 124 -3.01 15.38 -3.66
CA MET A 124 -2.00 16.39 -3.41
C MET A 124 -2.64 17.48 -2.53
N ARG A 125 -2.03 17.78 -1.39
CA ARG A 125 -2.54 18.84 -0.49
C ARG A 125 -2.44 20.20 -1.15
N SER A 126 -3.47 21.03 -1.00
CA SER A 126 -3.49 22.39 -1.56
C SER A 126 -2.45 23.34 -0.94
N ASP A 127 -1.95 23.00 0.26
CA ASP A 127 -0.92 23.74 1.00
C ASP A 127 0.50 23.12 0.89
N SER A 128 0.67 22.05 0.10
CA SER A 128 1.98 21.42 -0.19
C SER A 128 2.50 21.83 -1.55
N LYS A 129 3.80 22.12 -1.61
CA LYS A 129 4.54 22.44 -2.85
C LYS A 129 5.36 21.25 -3.35
N PHE A 130 5.54 20.25 -2.53
CA PHE A 130 6.28 19.04 -2.87
C PHE A 130 5.58 17.81 -2.30
N THR A 131 4.63 17.29 -3.06
CA THR A 131 4.03 15.97 -2.82
C THR A 131 4.72 14.93 -3.67
N ALA A 132 5.08 13.79 -3.10
CA ALA A 132 5.73 12.68 -3.80
C ALA A 132 4.97 11.36 -3.58
N PRO A 133 4.97 10.44 -4.56
CA PRO A 133 4.56 9.07 -4.35
C PRO A 133 5.67 8.32 -3.60
N GLU A 134 5.28 7.44 -2.72
CA GLU A 134 6.15 6.46 -2.07
C GLU A 134 5.62 5.05 -2.40
N PRO A 135 6.17 4.42 -3.46
CA PRO A 135 5.77 3.08 -3.90
C PRO A 135 6.25 2.01 -2.95
N GLU A 136 5.34 1.14 -2.50
CA GLU A 136 5.60 0.18 -1.45
C GLU A 136 4.96 -1.19 -1.71
N LEU A 137 5.48 -2.21 -1.04
CA LEU A 137 4.74 -3.44 -0.82
C LEU A 137 3.78 -3.22 0.36
N GLY A 138 2.50 -3.50 0.16
CA GLY A 138 1.48 -3.52 1.20
C GLY A 138 1.23 -4.95 1.67
N VAL A 139 0.98 -5.13 2.96
CA VAL A 139 0.75 -6.43 3.61
C VAL A 139 -0.61 -6.45 4.26
N LEU A 140 -1.50 -7.33 3.82
CA LEU A 140 -2.81 -7.55 4.42
C LEU A 140 -2.68 -8.47 5.65
N LEU A 141 -3.21 -8.01 6.78
CA LEU A 141 -3.14 -8.72 8.06
C LEU A 141 -4.48 -9.36 8.42
N GLY A 142 -4.41 -10.59 8.88
CA GLY A 142 -5.46 -11.31 9.58
C GLY A 142 -5.36 -11.16 11.09
N LYS A 143 -6.13 -11.98 11.78
CA LYS A 143 -6.13 -12.05 13.26
C LYS A 143 -4.74 -12.33 13.82
N GLY A 144 -4.36 -11.55 14.83
CA GLY A 144 -3.08 -11.71 15.53
C GLY A 144 -1.84 -11.39 14.67
N GLY A 145 -2.01 -10.69 13.53
CA GLY A 145 -0.92 -10.33 12.64
C GLY A 145 -0.56 -11.41 11.61
N ALA A 146 -1.42 -12.42 11.41
CA ALA A 146 -1.24 -13.39 10.33
C ALA A 146 -1.19 -12.68 8.97
N ILE A 147 -0.20 -12.98 8.15
CA ILE A 147 -0.08 -12.42 6.81
C ILE A 147 -1.03 -13.16 5.88
N LEU A 148 -2.06 -12.47 5.39
CA LEU A 148 -3.07 -13.00 4.46
C LEU A 148 -2.71 -12.79 2.99
N GLY A 149 -1.86 -11.80 2.69
CA GLY A 149 -1.44 -11.51 1.32
C GLY A 149 -0.70 -10.20 1.17
N TYR A 150 -0.33 -9.92 -0.07
CA TYR A 150 0.48 -8.78 -0.48
C TYR A 150 -0.20 -8.00 -1.59
N THR A 151 0.00 -6.69 -1.62
CA THR A 151 -0.51 -5.78 -2.66
C THR A 151 0.52 -4.69 -2.94
N LEU A 152 0.30 -3.90 -3.99
CA LEU A 152 1.03 -2.66 -4.17
C LEU A 152 0.35 -1.54 -3.38
N ALA A 153 1.17 -0.62 -2.88
CA ALA A 153 0.70 0.53 -2.15
C ALA A 153 1.44 1.80 -2.58
N ASN A 154 0.79 2.95 -2.35
CA ASN A 154 1.39 4.25 -2.48
C ASN A 154 1.14 5.04 -1.18
N ASP A 155 2.21 5.30 -0.43
CA ASP A 155 2.19 6.21 0.74
C ASP A 155 2.43 7.63 0.25
N VAL A 156 1.38 8.26 -0.33
CA VAL A 156 1.51 9.62 -0.89
C VAL A 156 1.79 10.61 0.23
N SER A 157 2.87 11.36 0.09
CA SER A 157 3.46 12.16 1.17
C SER A 157 3.66 13.62 0.75
N ALA A 158 3.23 14.54 1.61
CA ALA A 158 3.55 15.96 1.49
C ALA A 158 4.96 16.20 2.07
N TRP A 159 5.97 16.01 1.25
CA TRP A 159 7.38 15.97 1.65
C TRP A 159 7.92 17.29 2.19
N ASP A 160 7.47 18.42 1.67
CA ASP A 160 7.82 19.75 2.18
C ASP A 160 7.36 19.94 3.63
N ILE A 161 6.16 19.46 3.99
CA ILE A 161 5.63 19.51 5.35
C ILE A 161 6.42 18.58 6.28
N GLU A 162 6.74 17.36 5.84
CA GLU A 162 7.58 16.43 6.60
C GLU A 162 8.99 17.00 6.82
N ARG A 163 9.55 17.61 5.78
CA ARG A 163 10.88 18.24 5.79
C ARG A 163 10.95 19.45 6.73
N GLU A 164 9.86 20.20 6.86
CA GLU A 164 9.80 21.37 7.74
C GLU A 164 10.02 20.99 9.21
N ASN A 165 9.35 19.94 9.69
CA ASN A 165 9.52 19.45 11.03
C ASN A 165 9.02 17.99 11.17
N ALA A 166 9.83 17.10 11.74
CA ALA A 166 9.46 15.70 11.97
C ALA A 166 8.17 15.52 12.81
N LEU A 167 7.81 16.51 13.64
CA LEU A 167 6.55 16.50 14.40
C LEU A 167 5.32 16.74 13.52
N TYR A 168 5.50 17.18 12.28
CA TYR A 168 4.43 17.36 11.30
C TYR A 168 4.16 16.09 10.46
N LEU A 169 4.83 14.98 10.78
CA LEU A 169 4.60 13.69 10.11
C LEU A 169 3.11 13.34 9.94
N PRO A 170 2.22 13.48 10.95
CA PRO A 170 0.80 13.21 10.75
C PRO A 170 0.14 14.08 9.68
N GLN A 171 0.55 15.34 9.54
CA GLN A 171 0.01 16.23 8.52
C GLN A 171 0.56 15.93 7.12
N SER A 172 1.80 15.46 7.04
CA SER A 172 2.42 15.00 5.79
C SER A 172 1.80 13.70 5.28
N LYS A 173 1.43 12.80 6.17
CA LYS A 173 1.07 11.40 5.87
C LYS A 173 -0.43 11.11 5.94
N VAL A 174 -1.26 11.94 6.61
CA VAL A 174 -2.70 11.65 6.84
C VAL A 174 -3.57 12.80 6.35
N TYR A 175 -4.07 12.67 5.13
CA TYR A 175 -4.99 13.62 4.50
C TYR A 175 -5.87 12.89 3.47
N ASN A 176 -6.74 13.58 2.74
CA ASN A 176 -7.64 12.94 1.79
C ASN A 176 -6.87 12.28 0.64
N CYS A 177 -7.22 11.04 0.31
CA CYS A 177 -6.62 10.27 -0.79
C CYS A 177 -5.08 10.13 -0.71
N CYS A 178 -4.51 10.19 0.49
CA CYS A 178 -3.06 10.08 0.71
C CYS A 178 -2.52 8.65 0.65
N CYS A 179 -3.37 7.66 0.43
CA CYS A 179 -2.97 6.25 0.31
C CYS A 179 -3.63 5.64 -0.93
N ALA A 180 -2.91 4.81 -1.69
CA ALA A 180 -3.53 3.97 -2.69
C ALA A 180 -3.13 2.51 -2.47
N LEU A 181 -4.07 1.58 -2.76
CA LEU A 181 -3.87 0.14 -2.61
C LEU A 181 -4.40 -0.59 -3.84
N GLY A 182 -3.70 -1.62 -4.29
CA GLY A 182 -4.14 -2.46 -5.39
C GLY A 182 -3.01 -2.99 -6.30
N PRO A 183 -3.34 -3.59 -7.46
CA PRO A 183 -4.71 -3.80 -7.95
C PRO A 183 -5.46 -4.90 -7.21
N VAL A 184 -4.75 -5.92 -6.71
CA VAL A 184 -5.28 -7.10 -6.02
C VAL A 184 -4.42 -7.44 -4.80
N ILE A 185 -4.94 -8.34 -3.96
CA ILE A 185 -4.19 -9.01 -2.91
C ILE A 185 -3.73 -10.37 -3.45
N VAL A 186 -2.43 -10.63 -3.42
CA VAL A 186 -1.85 -11.93 -3.80
C VAL A 186 -1.52 -12.72 -2.54
N THR A 187 -2.09 -13.90 -2.40
CA THR A 187 -1.91 -14.74 -1.20
C THR A 187 -0.51 -15.35 -1.12
N PRO A 188 -0.01 -15.74 0.08
CA PRO A 188 1.35 -16.23 0.25
C PRO A 188 1.65 -17.55 -0.48
N ASP A 189 0.63 -18.37 -0.79
CA ASP A 189 0.79 -19.57 -1.60
C ASP A 189 1.15 -19.27 -3.06
N GLU A 190 0.69 -18.15 -3.60
CA GLU A 190 1.04 -17.70 -4.95
C GLU A 190 2.32 -16.85 -4.93
N LEU A 191 2.42 -15.86 -4.04
CA LEU A 191 3.62 -15.04 -3.85
C LEU A 191 4.48 -15.61 -2.73
N LYS A 192 5.28 -16.65 -3.05
CA LYS A 192 6.04 -17.43 -2.07
C LYS A 192 7.18 -16.68 -1.38
N ASP A 193 7.75 -15.67 -2.04
CA ASP A 193 8.89 -14.91 -1.51
C ASP A 193 8.70 -13.41 -1.70
N PRO A 194 8.18 -12.70 -0.70
CA PRO A 194 7.94 -11.26 -0.77
C PRO A 194 9.24 -10.43 -0.84
N TYR A 195 10.40 -11.07 -0.65
CA TYR A 195 11.72 -10.42 -0.73
C TYR A 195 12.39 -10.56 -2.10
N LYS A 196 11.68 -11.07 -3.11
CA LYS A 196 12.16 -11.20 -4.50
C LYS A 196 11.32 -10.42 -5.51
N ILE A 197 10.63 -9.39 -5.06
CA ILE A 197 9.78 -8.54 -5.90
C ILE A 197 10.58 -7.32 -6.34
N THR A 198 10.44 -6.93 -7.60
CA THR A 198 10.90 -5.63 -8.08
C THR A 198 9.70 -4.72 -8.24
N VAL A 199 9.64 -3.68 -7.41
CA VAL A 199 8.64 -2.61 -7.51
C VAL A 199 9.19 -1.53 -8.43
N THR A 200 8.42 -1.13 -9.43
CA THR A 200 8.74 -0.03 -10.37
C THR A 200 7.69 1.06 -10.22
N CYS A 201 8.13 2.31 -10.26
CA CYS A 201 7.26 3.48 -10.27
C CYS A 201 7.55 4.35 -11.48
N THR A 202 6.50 4.78 -12.18
CA THR A 202 6.60 5.79 -13.24
C THR A 202 5.64 6.94 -12.96
N ILE A 203 6.05 8.16 -13.32
CA ILE A 203 5.19 9.34 -13.30
C ILE A 203 5.12 9.88 -14.73
N GLN A 204 3.90 10.10 -15.22
CA GLN A 204 3.64 10.70 -16.53
C GLN A 204 2.91 12.03 -16.35
N ARG A 205 3.37 13.05 -17.09
CA ARG A 205 2.76 14.38 -17.16
C ARG A 205 2.50 14.75 -18.61
N GLY A 206 1.24 15.02 -18.95
CA GLY A 206 0.86 15.33 -20.33
C GLY A 206 1.16 14.20 -21.33
N GLY A 207 1.23 12.94 -20.88
CA GLY A 207 1.59 11.78 -21.70
C GLY A 207 3.10 11.48 -21.77
N GLU A 208 3.96 12.36 -21.27
CA GLU A 208 5.40 12.15 -21.23
C GLU A 208 5.84 11.55 -19.89
N LYS A 209 6.76 10.60 -19.91
CA LYS A 209 7.35 10.02 -18.71
C LYS A 209 8.39 10.99 -18.12
N ILE A 210 8.08 11.57 -16.94
CA ILE A 210 8.96 12.51 -16.24
C ILE A 210 9.78 11.84 -15.15
N PHE A 211 9.39 10.64 -14.70
CA PHE A 211 10.12 9.87 -13.70
C PHE A 211 9.97 8.36 -13.94
N GLU A 212 11.04 7.64 -13.65
CA GLU A 212 11.04 6.19 -13.53
C GLU A 212 12.05 5.77 -12.47
N GLY A 213 11.62 4.91 -11.56
CA GLY A 213 12.47 4.35 -10.53
C GLY A 213 12.04 2.93 -10.17
N TYR A 214 12.97 2.14 -9.64
CA TYR A 214 12.68 0.77 -9.21
C TYR A 214 13.49 0.41 -7.97
N VAL A 215 12.96 -0.55 -7.21
CA VAL A 215 13.64 -1.12 -6.05
C VAL A 215 13.27 -2.60 -5.90
N SER A 216 14.23 -3.42 -5.50
CA SER A 216 13.94 -4.80 -5.09
C SER A 216 13.63 -4.85 -3.59
N THR A 217 12.57 -5.58 -3.23
CA THR A 217 12.22 -5.85 -1.83
C THR A 217 13.29 -6.66 -1.08
N SER A 218 14.25 -7.27 -1.81
CA SER A 218 15.43 -7.90 -1.19
C SER A 218 16.31 -6.91 -0.42
N LYS A 219 16.14 -5.60 -0.68
CA LYS A 219 16.85 -4.51 0.02
C LYS A 219 16.12 -4.01 1.26
N LEU A 220 14.95 -4.56 1.58
CA LEU A 220 14.29 -4.29 2.87
C LEU A 220 15.21 -4.69 4.02
N HIS A 221 15.59 -3.71 4.84
CA HIS A 221 16.48 -3.95 5.98
C HIS A 221 15.82 -4.81 7.06
N ARG A 222 14.52 -4.64 7.25
CA ARG A 222 13.72 -5.40 8.22
C ARG A 222 12.75 -6.32 7.51
N LYS A 223 12.61 -7.54 8.04
CA LYS A 223 11.59 -8.45 7.54
C LYS A 223 10.19 -7.95 7.88
N VAL A 224 9.23 -8.27 7.01
CA VAL A 224 7.81 -7.95 7.20
C VAL A 224 7.30 -8.47 8.54
N GLU A 225 7.68 -9.70 8.89
CA GLU A 225 7.29 -10.35 10.15
C GLU A 225 7.77 -9.53 11.37
N THR A 226 8.97 -8.96 11.30
CA THR A 226 9.50 -8.09 12.36
C THR A 226 8.70 -6.79 12.47
N LEU A 227 8.32 -6.17 11.34
CA LEU A 227 7.49 -4.97 11.35
C LEU A 227 6.12 -5.27 11.97
N VAL A 228 5.50 -6.38 11.60
CA VAL A 228 4.22 -6.84 12.16
C VAL A 228 4.35 -7.12 13.65
N GLU A 229 5.41 -7.82 14.08
CA GLU A 229 5.67 -8.08 15.52
C GLU A 229 5.73 -6.78 16.33
N TYR A 230 6.48 -5.78 15.85
CA TYR A 230 6.55 -4.49 16.55
C TYR A 230 5.23 -3.74 16.57
N LEU A 231 4.45 -3.81 15.48
CA LEU A 231 3.13 -3.19 15.41
C LEU A 231 2.15 -3.78 16.43
N TYR A 232 2.22 -5.09 16.68
CA TYR A 232 1.33 -5.80 17.61
C TYR A 232 1.79 -5.74 19.08
N ARG A 233 2.99 -5.21 19.36
CA ARG A 233 3.45 -5.07 20.77
C ARG A 233 2.55 -4.11 21.54
N SER A 234 1.75 -4.64 22.47
CA SER A 234 0.77 -3.89 23.26
C SER A 234 -0.26 -3.11 22.43
N ASN A 235 -0.55 -3.61 21.22
CA ASN A 235 -1.49 -3.00 20.29
C ASN A 235 -2.39 -4.06 19.65
N ASN A 236 -3.69 -3.80 19.65
CA ASN A 236 -4.71 -4.68 19.09
C ASN A 236 -5.12 -4.17 17.69
N VAL A 237 -4.37 -4.57 16.66
CA VAL A 237 -4.66 -4.19 15.28
C VAL A 237 -5.77 -5.08 14.72
N PRO A 238 -6.86 -4.51 14.18
CA PRO A 238 -7.96 -5.29 13.63
C PRO A 238 -7.54 -6.12 12.42
N ALA A 239 -8.09 -7.34 12.29
CA ALA A 239 -7.95 -8.13 11.07
C ALA A 239 -8.50 -7.36 9.87
N GLY A 240 -7.89 -7.50 8.70
CA GLY A 240 -8.17 -6.71 7.50
C GLY A 240 -7.41 -5.39 7.42
N SER A 241 -6.60 -5.06 8.44
CA SER A 241 -5.67 -3.91 8.37
C SER A 241 -4.53 -4.17 7.39
N VAL A 242 -3.95 -3.08 6.86
CA VAL A 242 -2.85 -3.14 5.91
C VAL A 242 -1.62 -2.44 6.48
N VAL A 243 -0.45 -3.06 6.33
CA VAL A 243 0.84 -2.45 6.66
C VAL A 243 1.59 -2.13 5.38
N LEU A 244 2.04 -0.90 5.23
CA LEU A 244 2.94 -0.43 4.18
C LEU A 244 4.38 -0.60 4.67
N THR A 245 5.24 -1.19 3.83
CA THR A 245 6.56 -1.66 4.28
C THR A 245 7.69 -0.65 4.11
N GLY A 246 7.37 0.54 3.62
CA GLY A 246 8.34 1.57 3.29
C GLY A 246 8.82 1.52 1.84
N THR A 247 9.33 2.64 1.36
CA THR A 247 9.84 2.79 -0.01
C THR A 247 11.36 2.87 -0.09
N GLY A 248 11.93 2.31 -1.15
CA GLY A 248 13.33 2.52 -1.56
C GLY A 248 13.44 3.33 -2.86
N ILE A 249 12.31 3.82 -3.39
CA ILE A 249 12.25 4.67 -4.59
C ILE A 249 12.10 6.12 -4.14
N ILE A 250 13.06 6.96 -4.52
CA ILE A 250 13.08 8.37 -4.15
C ILE A 250 12.70 9.22 -5.36
N VAL A 251 11.58 9.93 -5.23
CA VAL A 251 11.15 10.96 -6.18
C VAL A 251 11.63 12.30 -5.67
N LYS A 252 12.46 13.00 -6.45
CA LYS A 252 13.00 14.30 -6.09
C LYS A 252 12.04 15.44 -6.49
N GLU A 253 12.36 16.65 -6.04
CA GLU A 253 11.53 17.84 -6.22
C GLU A 253 11.29 18.20 -7.70
N ASP A 254 12.23 17.90 -8.59
CA ASP A 254 12.11 18.09 -10.05
C ASP A 254 11.01 17.21 -10.69
N ALA A 255 10.65 16.11 -10.02
CA ALA A 255 9.54 15.23 -10.40
C ALA A 255 8.38 15.25 -9.37
N ALA A 256 8.28 16.30 -8.56
CA ALA A 256 7.14 16.50 -7.64
C ALA A 256 5.81 16.38 -8.38
N LEU A 257 4.83 15.76 -7.72
CA LEU A 257 3.51 15.55 -8.32
C LEU A 257 2.81 16.87 -8.64
N ALA A 258 2.14 16.89 -9.78
CA ALA A 258 1.24 17.97 -10.20
C ALA A 258 -0.16 17.44 -10.52
N PRO A 259 -1.20 18.27 -10.43
CA PRO A 259 -2.55 17.84 -10.77
C PRO A 259 -2.64 17.30 -12.20
N GLY A 260 -3.27 16.13 -12.37
CA GLY A 260 -3.40 15.46 -13.66
C GLY A 260 -2.25 14.50 -14.00
N ASP A 261 -1.17 14.45 -13.21
CA ASP A 261 -0.13 13.44 -13.38
C ASP A 261 -0.72 12.04 -13.21
N THR A 262 -0.15 11.07 -13.93
CA THR A 262 -0.46 9.67 -13.75
C THR A 262 0.70 8.97 -13.08
N VAL A 263 0.45 8.37 -11.92
CA VAL A 263 1.40 7.54 -11.18
C VAL A 263 1.05 6.08 -11.40
N SER A 264 2.01 5.28 -11.89
CA SER A 264 1.86 3.83 -12.04
C SER A 264 2.94 3.11 -11.23
N ILE A 265 2.49 2.24 -10.33
CA ILE A 265 3.34 1.36 -9.51
C ILE A 265 3.09 -0.07 -9.98
N SER A 266 4.14 -0.79 -10.32
CA SER A 266 4.01 -2.14 -10.88
C SER A 266 4.99 -3.14 -10.26
N ALA A 267 4.54 -4.37 -10.16
CA ALA A 267 5.35 -5.56 -9.91
C ALA A 267 4.74 -6.72 -10.68
N PRO A 268 5.52 -7.48 -11.47
CA PRO A 268 4.98 -8.57 -12.31
C PRO A 268 4.16 -9.58 -11.54
N GLU A 269 4.52 -9.86 -10.29
CA GLU A 269 3.87 -10.83 -9.42
C GLU A 269 2.50 -10.35 -8.92
N ILE A 270 2.26 -9.02 -8.87
CA ILE A 270 1.04 -8.45 -8.29
C ILE A 270 0.18 -7.77 -9.36
N GLY A 271 0.81 -7.06 -10.30
CA GLY A 271 0.14 -6.29 -11.34
C GLY A 271 0.54 -4.82 -11.32
N THR A 272 -0.39 -3.94 -11.71
CA THR A 272 -0.14 -2.49 -11.81
C THR A 272 -1.24 -1.70 -11.11
N LEU A 273 -0.83 -0.83 -10.20
CA LEU A 273 -1.67 0.17 -9.53
C LEU A 273 -1.44 1.53 -10.22
N THR A 274 -2.45 2.04 -10.89
CA THR A 274 -2.39 3.34 -11.59
C THR A 274 -3.39 4.31 -10.99
N ASN A 275 -2.94 5.54 -10.71
CA ASN A 275 -3.73 6.59 -10.12
C ASN A 275 -3.46 7.95 -10.79
N THR A 276 -4.47 8.83 -10.81
CA THR A 276 -4.32 10.22 -11.27
C THR A 276 -4.20 11.16 -10.06
N VAL A 277 -3.32 12.15 -10.14
CA VAL A 277 -3.12 13.15 -9.08
C VAL A 277 -4.22 14.19 -9.10
N VAL A 278 -4.82 14.45 -7.94
CA VAL A 278 -5.88 15.45 -7.73
C VAL A 278 -5.53 16.34 -6.52
N VAL A 279 -5.93 17.61 -6.57
CA VAL A 279 -5.81 18.52 -5.40
C VAL A 279 -6.93 18.21 -4.41
N VAL A 280 -6.61 18.13 -3.10
CA VAL A 280 -7.55 17.84 -2.01
C VAL A 280 -7.48 18.87 -0.89
#